data_c3ce8156ba5a0b8b4a83444e36972521
#
_entry.id   c3ce8156ba5a0b8b4a83444e36972521
#
_cell.length_a   1.000
_cell.length_b   1.000
_cell.length_c   1.000
_cell.angle_alpha   90.00
_cell.angle_beta   90.00
_cell.angle_gamma   90.00
#
_symmetry.space_group_name_H-M   'P 1'
#
loop_
_entity.id
_entity.type
_entity.pdbx_description
1 polymer ?
#
loop_
_entity_poly.entity_id
_entity_poly.type
_entity_poly.pdbx_seq_one_letter_code
_entity_poly.pdbx_strand_id
1 'polypeptide(L)'
;MSVLLLPLSLQAADIRRSGEDTFIIQQQRQEALEQQLTPSAPDVRLSAPGSFAHKINFPVETPCFQIKQTELKGADALPHWLPLQKIANGAVGHCLGAKGINLLMSALQNRLVDHGYVTTRVLAPSQDLKSGILRLVIIPGVVRHVRLTPDSDDYIQLYSSFPAHEGSLLDLRGIEQGLENMQRLPGVQADMEIVPGEQPGESDILITRKQDKYWRLGFSLDDSGTRSTGRYLGGITFSLDNPFSLSDLLYVSATHNFPHYGGKGSKNYTAHYSVPFGYWQFSVTASDYDYHQTVAGAVEDYQYSGESQNLGMQLSRVLHRNGTQKTVLTYDVQARRSRNYINDTEIQVQRRQTAAWRLGLQHRHYISQATLDAGVSWQRGTRWFGAQPAPEEIFGEATALSKILQMNASFNLPFTLAGQPFSYSFRYQRQLSNTPLTPQEQFAIGNRWTVRGFDGERTLNASNGWYIRNDLAWRTPLPEQALYLGMDYGEVGGAGSEYLVGRHLAGGVVGLRGQLFSTDYDVFIGRPFSKPAGFMTSDVTAGFNLFRDF
;
A
#
# COMPACT_ATOMS: atom_id res chain seq x y z
N MET A 1 28.79 10.85 -55.52
CA MET A 1 29.43 10.86 -54.20
C MET A 1 28.35 11.17 -53.15
N SER A 2 27.59 10.14 -52.77
CA SER A 2 26.51 10.26 -51.76
C SER A 2 27.05 9.70 -50.46
N VAL A 3 27.43 10.61 -49.54
CA VAL A 3 27.96 10.25 -48.23
C VAL A 3 26.81 9.84 -47.30
N LEU A 4 26.90 8.61 -46.80
CA LEU A 4 26.06 8.06 -45.74
C LEU A 4 26.12 8.94 -44.49
N LEU A 5 25.06 9.72 -44.23
CA LEU A 5 24.80 10.47 -42.98
C LEU A 5 23.76 9.78 -42.07
N LEU A 6 23.54 8.49 -42.26
CA LEU A 6 22.48 7.74 -41.56
C LEU A 6 22.82 7.08 -40.20
N PRO A 7 24.08 6.93 -39.72
CA PRO A 7 24.31 6.24 -38.44
C PRO A 7 24.25 7.14 -37.20
N LEU A 8 24.51 8.43 -37.30
CA LEU A 8 24.61 9.33 -36.14
C LEU A 8 23.27 9.63 -35.45
N SER A 9 22.20 9.73 -36.21
CA SER A 9 20.85 9.98 -35.65
C SER A 9 20.26 8.74 -34.97
N LEU A 10 20.57 7.54 -35.43
CA LEU A 10 20.12 6.29 -34.81
C LEU A 10 20.85 6.04 -33.47
N GLN A 11 22.16 6.31 -33.39
CA GLN A 11 22.92 6.16 -32.15
C GLN A 11 22.49 7.18 -31.08
N ALA A 12 22.25 8.44 -31.44
CA ALA A 12 21.75 9.46 -30.52
C ALA A 12 20.35 9.12 -29.97
N ALA A 13 19.47 8.54 -30.80
CA ALA A 13 18.15 8.09 -30.38
C ALA A 13 18.21 6.88 -29.44
N ASP A 14 19.14 5.94 -29.67
CA ASP A 14 19.35 4.78 -28.79
C ASP A 14 19.94 5.19 -27.42
N ILE A 15 20.85 6.15 -27.39
CA ILE A 15 21.43 6.69 -26.14
C ILE A 15 20.36 7.40 -25.31
N ARG A 16 19.52 8.22 -25.94
CA ARG A 16 18.40 8.90 -25.27
C ARG A 16 17.42 7.89 -24.66
N ARG A 17 17.01 6.88 -25.41
CA ARG A 17 16.11 5.83 -24.92
C ARG A 17 16.71 5.01 -23.80
N SER A 18 17.98 4.65 -23.87
CA SER A 18 18.67 3.93 -22.81
C SER A 18 18.70 4.71 -21.49
N GLY A 19 18.89 6.02 -21.52
CA GLY A 19 18.83 6.88 -20.33
C GLY A 19 17.41 6.99 -19.74
N GLU A 20 16.41 7.11 -20.60
CA GLU A 20 14.99 7.17 -20.19
C GLU A 20 14.52 5.84 -19.56
N ASP A 21 14.85 4.70 -20.19
CA ASP A 21 14.56 3.36 -19.66
C ASP A 21 15.24 3.13 -18.31
N THR A 22 16.52 3.51 -18.17
CA THR A 22 17.27 3.40 -16.89
C THR A 22 16.57 4.15 -15.76
N PHE A 23 16.08 5.35 -16.06
CA PHE A 23 15.37 6.18 -15.07
C PHE A 23 14.05 5.53 -14.62
N ILE A 24 13.22 5.05 -15.56
CA ILE A 24 11.94 4.38 -15.28
C ILE A 24 12.18 3.11 -14.44
N ILE A 25 13.15 2.30 -14.83
CA ILE A 25 13.52 1.07 -14.11
C ILE A 25 13.96 1.40 -12.69
N GLN A 26 14.76 2.46 -12.51
CA GLN A 26 15.18 2.91 -11.19
C GLN A 26 14.01 3.37 -10.33
N GLN A 27 13.04 4.09 -10.91
CA GLN A 27 11.83 4.50 -10.18
C GLN A 27 11.02 3.30 -9.70
N GLN A 28 10.75 2.33 -10.58
CA GLN A 28 10.02 1.10 -10.23
C GLN A 28 10.76 0.27 -9.18
N ARG A 29 12.08 0.25 -9.26
CA ARG A 29 12.92 -0.39 -8.25
C ARG A 29 12.86 0.34 -6.91
N GLN A 30 12.90 1.68 -6.91
CA GLN A 30 12.75 2.47 -5.69
C GLN A 30 11.40 2.22 -5.01
N GLU A 31 10.31 2.18 -5.78
CA GLU A 31 8.98 1.83 -5.28
C GLU A 31 8.94 0.42 -4.67
N ALA A 32 9.60 -0.55 -5.30
CA ALA A 32 9.71 -1.91 -4.78
C ALA A 32 10.54 -1.98 -3.48
N LEU A 33 11.65 -1.24 -3.41
CA LEU A 33 12.49 -1.14 -2.22
C LEU A 33 11.72 -0.49 -1.05
N GLU A 34 11.00 0.60 -1.30
CA GLU A 34 10.17 1.24 -0.29
C GLU A 34 9.08 0.30 0.25
N GLN A 35 8.44 -0.49 -0.63
CA GLN A 35 7.48 -1.51 -0.22
C GLN A 35 8.12 -2.62 0.63
N GLN A 36 9.35 -3.00 0.35
CA GLN A 36 10.10 -4.00 1.11
C GLN A 36 10.55 -3.48 2.48
N LEU A 37 11.03 -2.22 2.55
CA LEU A 37 11.58 -1.61 3.76
C LEU A 37 10.50 -1.01 4.67
N THR A 38 9.33 -0.67 4.13
CA THR A 38 8.20 -0.20 4.93
C THR A 38 7.37 -1.42 5.35
N PRO A 39 7.43 -1.81 6.63
CA PRO A 39 6.69 -2.96 7.10
C PRO A 39 5.19 -2.75 6.85
N SER A 40 4.54 -3.76 6.31
CA SER A 40 3.09 -3.78 6.24
C SER A 40 2.56 -3.95 7.66
N ALA A 41 1.79 -2.98 8.15
CA ALA A 41 1.12 -3.14 9.42
C ALA A 41 0.26 -4.42 9.39
N PRO A 42 0.31 -5.25 10.44
CA PRO A 42 -0.56 -6.40 10.52
C PRO A 42 -2.01 -5.96 10.49
N ASP A 43 -2.86 -6.74 9.85
CA ASP A 43 -4.30 -6.48 9.85
C ASP A 43 -4.89 -6.86 11.21
N VAL A 44 -4.88 -5.92 12.14
CA VAL A 44 -5.48 -6.12 13.46
C VAL A 44 -7.00 -6.08 13.33
N ARG A 45 -7.64 -7.23 13.50
CA ARG A 45 -9.09 -7.39 13.46
C ARG A 45 -9.54 -8.13 14.70
N LEU A 46 -10.10 -7.41 15.65
CA LEU A 46 -10.66 -7.98 16.85
C LEU A 46 -12.07 -8.48 16.55
N SER A 47 -12.30 -9.76 16.83
CA SER A 47 -13.63 -10.34 16.61
C SER A 47 -14.63 -9.75 17.60
N ALA A 48 -15.67 -9.11 17.08
CA ALA A 48 -16.83 -8.80 17.90
C ALA A 48 -17.52 -10.12 18.28
N PRO A 49 -18.00 -10.27 19.52
CA PRO A 49 -18.71 -11.48 19.94
C PRO A 49 -19.97 -11.68 19.08
N GLY A 50 -19.97 -12.70 18.24
CA GLY A 50 -21.15 -13.29 17.58
C GLY A 50 -21.88 -12.40 16.57
N SER A 51 -21.82 -12.76 15.29
CA SER A 51 -22.78 -12.26 14.29
C SER A 51 -24.14 -12.94 14.49
N PHE A 52 -25.15 -12.17 14.89
CA PHE A 52 -26.50 -12.66 15.07
C PHE A 52 -27.43 -12.25 13.92
N ALA A 53 -28.47 -13.05 13.66
CA ALA A 53 -29.41 -12.87 12.57
C ALA A 53 -30.05 -11.46 12.55
N HIS A 54 -29.99 -10.77 11.43
CA HIS A 54 -30.53 -9.41 11.25
C HIS A 54 -32.05 -9.32 11.16
N LYS A 55 -32.78 -10.46 11.06
CA LYS A 55 -34.26 -10.49 11.04
C LYS A 55 -34.81 -10.76 12.42
N ILE A 56 -35.59 -9.80 12.93
CA ILE A 56 -36.34 -9.95 14.17
C ILE A 56 -37.68 -10.61 13.82
N ASN A 57 -37.87 -11.85 14.27
CA ASN A 57 -39.17 -12.52 14.22
C ASN A 57 -39.72 -12.56 15.63
N PHE A 58 -40.69 -11.69 15.94
CA PHE A 58 -41.29 -11.64 17.26
C PHE A 58 -42.14 -12.88 17.53
N PRO A 59 -41.93 -13.56 18.67
CA PRO A 59 -42.73 -14.72 19.05
C PRO A 59 -44.13 -14.29 19.48
N VAL A 60 -45.12 -15.19 19.35
CA VAL A 60 -46.41 -15.04 19.99
C VAL A 60 -46.27 -15.39 21.46
N GLU A 61 -46.65 -14.47 22.36
CA GLU A 61 -46.46 -14.61 23.81
C GLU A 61 -47.75 -14.26 24.57
N THR A 62 -47.85 -14.82 25.77
CA THR A 62 -48.90 -14.46 26.72
C THR A 62 -48.26 -14.42 28.12
N PRO A 63 -48.36 -13.30 28.86
CA PRO A 63 -48.99 -12.03 28.48
C PRO A 63 -48.13 -11.23 27.49
N CYS A 64 -48.78 -10.42 26.63
CA CYS A 64 -48.10 -9.45 25.76
C CYS A 64 -48.85 -8.10 25.79
N PHE A 65 -48.14 -7.04 25.38
CA PHE A 65 -48.65 -5.67 25.32
C PHE A 65 -48.49 -5.12 23.90
N GLN A 66 -49.52 -4.48 23.39
CA GLN A 66 -49.51 -3.88 22.06
C GLN A 66 -48.61 -2.64 22.06
N ILE A 67 -47.51 -2.67 21.31
CA ILE A 67 -46.58 -1.55 21.22
C ILE A 67 -47.06 -0.60 20.11
N LYS A 68 -47.28 0.67 20.48
CA LYS A 68 -47.67 1.76 19.57
C LYS A 68 -46.52 2.69 19.25
N GLN A 69 -45.56 2.82 20.17
CA GLN A 69 -44.43 3.72 20.05
C GLN A 69 -43.22 3.15 20.76
N THR A 70 -42.02 3.44 20.23
CA THR A 70 -40.73 3.11 20.87
C THR A 70 -39.91 4.40 21.10
N GLU A 71 -39.34 4.51 22.30
CA GLU A 71 -38.47 5.62 22.69
C GLU A 71 -37.08 5.08 23.05
N LEU A 72 -36.06 5.58 22.40
CA LEU A 72 -34.65 5.30 22.73
C LEU A 72 -34.06 6.50 23.47
N LYS A 73 -33.67 6.34 24.74
CA LYS A 73 -32.93 7.35 25.50
C LYS A 73 -31.44 7.02 25.46
N GLY A 74 -30.58 8.04 25.40
CA GLY A 74 -29.11 7.87 25.38
C GLY A 74 -28.54 7.53 24.00
N ALA A 75 -29.36 7.48 22.95
CA ALA A 75 -28.91 7.27 21.58
C ALA A 75 -28.15 8.47 21.03
N ASP A 76 -28.34 9.66 21.60
CA ASP A 76 -27.69 10.93 21.15
C ASP A 76 -26.17 10.93 21.33
N ALA A 77 -25.65 10.11 22.24
CA ALA A 77 -24.23 9.92 22.44
C ALA A 77 -23.55 9.07 21.34
N LEU A 78 -24.34 8.40 20.51
CA LEU A 78 -23.88 7.51 19.45
C LEU A 78 -23.95 8.21 18.09
N PRO A 79 -23.17 7.77 17.08
CA PRO A 79 -23.24 8.32 15.74
C PRO A 79 -24.63 8.24 15.12
N HIS A 80 -25.14 9.35 14.59
CA HIS A 80 -26.48 9.47 14.01
C HIS A 80 -26.73 8.56 12.79
N TRP A 81 -25.68 8.08 12.12
CA TRP A 81 -25.81 7.15 11.01
C TRP A 81 -26.20 5.72 11.44
N LEU A 82 -26.11 5.38 12.74
CA LEU A 82 -26.58 4.11 13.26
C LEU A 82 -28.12 4.09 13.27
N PRO A 83 -28.78 3.15 12.56
CA PRO A 83 -30.23 3.17 12.40
C PRO A 83 -30.95 2.54 13.62
N LEU A 84 -30.57 2.91 14.85
CA LEU A 84 -31.07 2.28 16.08
C LEU A 84 -32.57 2.53 16.26
N GLN A 85 -33.06 3.75 16.06
CA GLN A 85 -34.49 4.07 16.16
C GLN A 85 -35.31 3.32 15.10
N LYS A 86 -34.78 3.11 13.89
CA LYS A 86 -35.42 2.31 12.84
C LYS A 86 -35.57 0.85 13.27
N ILE A 87 -34.57 0.28 13.94
CA ILE A 87 -34.64 -1.09 14.48
C ILE A 87 -35.65 -1.15 15.61
N ALA A 88 -35.64 -0.20 16.56
CA ALA A 88 -36.60 -0.11 17.65
C ALA A 88 -38.03 0.00 17.13
N ASN A 89 -38.26 0.81 16.10
CA ASN A 89 -39.60 0.99 15.49
C ASN A 89 -40.12 -0.30 14.82
N GLY A 90 -39.28 -1.30 14.59
CA GLY A 90 -39.72 -2.62 14.15
C GLY A 90 -40.63 -3.34 15.14
N ALA A 91 -40.65 -2.90 16.39
CA ALA A 91 -41.58 -3.40 17.43
C ALA A 91 -43.00 -2.81 17.33
N VAL A 92 -43.17 -1.69 16.65
CA VAL A 92 -44.47 -0.99 16.55
C VAL A 92 -45.45 -1.85 15.76
N GLY A 93 -46.68 -1.99 16.31
CA GLY A 93 -47.72 -2.83 15.73
C GLY A 93 -47.69 -4.28 16.21
N HIS A 94 -46.68 -4.69 17.00
CA HIS A 94 -46.58 -6.04 17.55
C HIS A 94 -47.05 -6.10 19.01
N CYS A 95 -47.57 -7.28 19.41
CA CYS A 95 -47.84 -7.58 20.81
C CYS A 95 -46.61 -8.25 21.41
N LEU A 96 -45.90 -7.55 22.31
CA LEU A 96 -44.63 -8.02 22.87
C LEU A 96 -44.77 -8.33 24.36
N GLY A 97 -44.26 -9.49 24.76
CA GLY A 97 -43.96 -9.85 26.13
C GLY A 97 -42.46 -9.78 26.42
N ALA A 98 -42.03 -10.43 27.46
CA ALA A 98 -40.62 -10.41 27.89
C ALA A 98 -39.67 -10.96 26.83
N LYS A 99 -40.05 -12.02 26.10
CA LYS A 99 -39.19 -12.62 25.05
C LYS A 99 -39.06 -11.70 23.85
N GLY A 100 -40.14 -11.07 23.39
CA GLY A 100 -40.12 -10.13 22.27
C GLY A 100 -39.28 -8.89 22.57
N ILE A 101 -39.41 -8.34 23.79
CA ILE A 101 -38.59 -7.20 24.25
C ILE A 101 -37.09 -7.58 24.31
N ASN A 102 -36.78 -8.74 24.89
CA ASN A 102 -35.41 -9.23 24.94
C ASN A 102 -34.80 -9.45 23.54
N LEU A 103 -35.62 -9.95 22.59
CA LEU A 103 -35.19 -10.12 21.21
C LEU A 103 -34.86 -8.77 20.53
N LEU A 104 -35.71 -7.75 20.76
CA LEU A 104 -35.46 -6.39 20.27
C LEU A 104 -34.20 -5.79 20.88
N MET A 105 -34.02 -5.92 22.21
CA MET A 105 -32.81 -5.46 22.90
C MET A 105 -31.56 -6.15 22.34
N SER A 106 -31.63 -7.46 22.11
CA SER A 106 -30.51 -8.22 21.52
C SER A 106 -30.20 -7.76 20.10
N ALA A 107 -31.24 -7.45 19.30
CA ALA A 107 -31.02 -6.94 17.95
C ALA A 107 -30.34 -5.56 17.93
N LEU A 108 -30.74 -4.66 18.84
CA LEU A 108 -30.10 -3.36 19.04
C LEU A 108 -28.67 -3.53 19.55
N GLN A 109 -28.47 -4.40 20.55
CA GLN A 109 -27.15 -4.71 21.12
C GLN A 109 -26.19 -5.28 20.05
N ASN A 110 -26.66 -6.23 19.24
CA ASN A 110 -25.88 -6.83 18.17
C ASN A 110 -25.48 -5.77 17.13
N ARG A 111 -26.40 -4.85 16.79
CA ARG A 111 -26.11 -3.77 15.87
C ARG A 111 -25.00 -2.86 16.38
N LEU A 112 -24.97 -2.57 17.68
CA LEU A 112 -23.91 -1.80 18.32
C LEU A 112 -22.58 -2.55 18.28
N VAL A 113 -22.58 -3.82 18.66
CA VAL A 113 -21.41 -4.69 18.66
C VAL A 113 -20.82 -4.86 17.26
N ASP A 114 -21.64 -5.08 16.24
CA ASP A 114 -21.21 -5.18 14.83
C ASP A 114 -20.44 -3.93 14.36
N HIS A 115 -20.79 -2.76 14.92
CA HIS A 115 -20.12 -1.49 14.60
C HIS A 115 -19.00 -1.13 15.58
N GLY A 116 -18.60 -2.03 16.50
CA GLY A 116 -17.47 -1.84 17.39
C GLY A 116 -17.82 -1.30 18.79
N TYR A 117 -19.09 -0.96 19.09
CA TYR A 117 -19.52 -0.45 20.39
C TYR A 117 -19.79 -1.59 21.38
N VAL A 118 -18.74 -2.38 21.66
CA VAL A 118 -18.85 -3.67 22.38
C VAL A 118 -19.19 -3.53 23.86
N THR A 119 -18.95 -2.38 24.48
CA THR A 119 -19.25 -2.10 25.89
C THR A 119 -20.55 -1.31 26.10
N THR A 120 -21.12 -0.72 25.03
CA THR A 120 -22.43 -0.07 25.06
C THR A 120 -23.52 -1.08 25.35
N ARG A 121 -24.46 -0.76 26.22
CA ARG A 121 -25.55 -1.66 26.65
C ARG A 121 -26.90 -1.08 26.33
N VAL A 122 -27.84 -1.96 25.95
CA VAL A 122 -29.27 -1.65 25.76
C VAL A 122 -30.04 -2.28 26.88
N LEU A 123 -30.82 -1.48 27.61
CA LEU A 123 -31.59 -1.90 28.77
C LEU A 123 -33.06 -1.52 28.59
N ALA A 124 -33.96 -2.33 29.15
CA ALA A 124 -35.36 -2.00 29.34
C ALA A 124 -35.62 -1.76 30.82
N PRO A 125 -35.79 -0.50 31.29
CA PRO A 125 -36.11 -0.22 32.68
C PRO A 125 -37.54 -0.73 33.03
N SER A 126 -37.81 -0.88 34.33
CA SER A 126 -39.18 -1.16 34.80
C SER A 126 -40.12 -0.08 34.29
N GLN A 127 -41.20 -0.49 33.61
CA GLN A 127 -42.12 0.42 32.96
C GLN A 127 -43.53 -0.20 32.82
N ASP A 128 -44.56 0.66 32.73
CA ASP A 128 -45.92 0.23 32.44
C ASP A 128 -46.16 0.20 30.91
N LEU A 129 -46.24 -1.02 30.37
CA LEU A 129 -46.44 -1.26 28.94
C LEU A 129 -47.92 -1.12 28.51
N LYS A 130 -48.87 -0.96 29.45
CA LYS A 130 -50.30 -0.73 29.12
C LYS A 130 -50.50 0.59 28.37
N SER A 131 -49.56 1.53 28.51
CA SER A 131 -49.54 2.78 27.73
C SER A 131 -49.31 2.57 26.22
N GLY A 132 -48.76 1.43 25.82
CA GLY A 132 -48.33 1.14 24.46
C GLY A 132 -46.96 1.77 24.08
N ILE A 133 -46.26 2.40 25.03
CA ILE A 133 -44.97 3.00 24.82
C ILE A 133 -43.90 2.09 25.41
N LEU A 134 -42.97 1.62 24.55
CA LEU A 134 -41.81 0.85 24.98
C LEU A 134 -40.59 1.79 25.05
N ARG A 135 -40.05 1.99 26.25
CA ARG A 135 -38.84 2.78 26.50
C ARG A 135 -37.66 1.88 26.65
N LEU A 136 -36.63 2.12 25.86
CA LEU A 136 -35.30 1.49 25.96
C LEU A 136 -34.25 2.55 26.28
N VAL A 137 -33.28 2.18 27.10
CA VAL A 137 -32.19 3.06 27.51
C VAL A 137 -30.89 2.48 26.99
N ILE A 138 -30.14 3.30 26.29
CA ILE A 138 -28.79 2.98 25.85
C ILE A 138 -27.80 3.62 26.84
N ILE A 139 -26.93 2.80 27.41
CA ILE A 139 -25.83 3.25 28.25
C ILE A 139 -24.57 3.18 27.36
N PRO A 140 -24.06 4.33 26.88
CA PRO A 140 -22.85 4.36 26.06
C PRO A 140 -21.66 3.80 26.83
N GLY A 141 -20.87 2.95 26.19
CA GLY A 141 -19.57 2.55 26.70
C GLY A 141 -18.56 3.66 26.43
N VAL A 142 -17.87 4.14 27.47
CA VAL A 142 -16.86 5.20 27.36
C VAL A 142 -15.50 4.73 27.85
N VAL A 143 -14.44 5.27 27.25
CA VAL A 143 -13.06 5.02 27.68
C VAL A 143 -12.78 5.89 28.91
N ARG A 144 -12.45 5.28 30.06
CA ARG A 144 -12.00 5.99 31.24
C ARG A 144 -10.50 6.30 31.12
N HIS A 145 -9.68 5.26 30.93
CA HIS A 145 -8.24 5.40 30.76
C HIS A 145 -7.69 4.44 29.69
N VAL A 146 -6.62 4.87 29.01
CA VAL A 146 -5.78 3.99 28.20
C VAL A 146 -4.42 3.92 28.88
N ARG A 147 -4.03 2.74 29.34
CA ARG A 147 -2.82 2.55 30.17
C ARG A 147 -2.02 1.34 29.73
N LEU A 148 -0.70 1.42 29.95
CA LEU A 148 0.18 0.25 29.82
C LEU A 148 0.02 -0.68 31.03
N THR A 149 0.12 -1.98 30.77
CA THR A 149 0.26 -2.97 31.85
C THR A 149 1.65 -2.87 32.50
N PRO A 150 1.82 -3.29 33.78
CA PRO A 150 3.14 -3.25 34.44
C PRO A 150 4.24 -4.06 33.72
N ASP A 151 3.87 -5.05 32.91
CA ASP A 151 4.81 -5.89 32.16
C ASP A 151 5.21 -5.29 30.81
N SER A 152 4.69 -4.12 30.46
CA SER A 152 4.98 -3.42 29.20
C SER A 152 6.25 -2.60 29.30
N ASP A 153 6.93 -2.44 28.16
CA ASP A 153 7.90 -1.36 28.04
C ASP A 153 7.16 0.00 27.93
N ASP A 154 7.72 1.05 28.51
CA ASP A 154 7.13 2.37 28.64
C ASP A 154 7.62 3.39 27.60
N TYR A 155 8.52 2.96 26.69
CA TYR A 155 9.04 3.86 25.66
C TYR A 155 8.05 4.02 24.50
N ILE A 156 6.88 4.57 24.80
CA ILE A 156 5.79 4.85 23.87
C ILE A 156 4.91 6.00 24.34
N GLN A 157 4.41 6.80 23.42
CA GLN A 157 3.38 7.79 23.64
C GLN A 157 2.02 7.25 23.16
N LEU A 158 1.18 6.78 24.08
CA LEU A 158 -0.12 6.19 23.73
C LEU A 158 -1.04 7.16 22.99
N TYR A 159 -0.98 8.46 23.33
CA TYR A 159 -1.83 9.48 22.70
C TYR A 159 -1.58 9.64 21.20
N SER A 160 -0.38 9.32 20.70
CA SER A 160 -0.08 9.37 19.28
C SER A 160 -0.55 8.10 18.54
N SER A 161 -0.48 6.95 19.20
CA SER A 161 -0.82 5.66 18.61
C SER A 161 -2.33 5.42 18.59
N PHE A 162 -3.05 5.80 19.67
CA PHE A 162 -4.48 5.51 19.81
C PHE A 162 -5.36 6.68 19.40
N PRO A 163 -6.37 6.46 18.53
CA PRO A 163 -7.42 7.44 18.28
C PRO A 163 -8.43 7.55 19.43
N ALA A 164 -8.51 6.54 20.33
CA ALA A 164 -9.39 6.55 21.48
C ALA A 164 -8.78 7.38 22.61
N HIS A 165 -9.56 8.31 23.16
CA HIS A 165 -9.17 9.20 24.27
C HIS A 165 -10.10 9.04 25.44
N GLU A 166 -9.66 9.46 26.63
CA GLU A 166 -10.48 9.49 27.84
C GLU A 166 -11.77 10.29 27.61
N GLY A 167 -12.89 9.73 28.05
CA GLY A 167 -14.24 10.28 27.86
C GLY A 167 -14.84 10.06 26.46
N SER A 168 -14.08 9.51 25.50
CA SER A 168 -14.62 9.15 24.18
C SER A 168 -15.43 7.86 24.23
N LEU A 169 -16.34 7.66 23.27
CA LEU A 169 -17.00 6.37 23.10
C LEU A 169 -15.97 5.27 22.88
N LEU A 170 -16.15 4.14 23.57
CA LEU A 170 -15.32 2.98 23.35
C LEU A 170 -15.71 2.33 22.02
N ASP A 171 -14.86 2.51 21.04
CA ASP A 171 -14.96 1.92 19.71
C ASP A 171 -13.81 0.94 19.49
N LEU A 172 -14.14 -0.32 19.31
CA LEU A 172 -13.18 -1.40 19.03
C LEU A 172 -12.34 -1.09 17.79
N ARG A 173 -12.88 -0.37 16.82
CA ARG A 173 -12.16 0.02 15.58
C ARG A 173 -11.05 1.03 15.86
N GLY A 174 -11.26 1.93 16.81
CA GLY A 174 -10.21 2.83 17.31
C GLY A 174 -9.09 2.08 18.02
N ILE A 175 -9.43 1.06 18.79
CA ILE A 175 -8.45 0.21 19.48
C ILE A 175 -7.62 -0.60 18.47
N GLU A 176 -8.28 -1.24 17.51
CA GLU A 176 -7.59 -1.94 16.40
C GLU A 176 -6.61 -1.03 15.67
N GLN A 177 -6.99 0.23 15.43
CA GLN A 177 -6.10 1.21 14.80
C GLN A 177 -4.88 1.52 15.67
N GLY A 178 -5.07 1.66 16.97
CA GLY A 178 -3.97 1.91 17.91
C GLY A 178 -2.99 0.75 17.96
N LEU A 179 -3.49 -0.49 18.04
CA LEU A 179 -2.65 -1.69 18.00
C LEU A 179 -1.89 -1.80 16.67
N GLU A 180 -2.57 -1.54 15.54
CA GLU A 180 -1.96 -1.55 14.22
C GLU A 180 -0.85 -0.49 14.09
N ASN A 181 -1.05 0.70 14.65
CA ASN A 181 -0.04 1.76 14.69
C ASN A 181 1.22 1.33 15.48
N MET A 182 1.08 0.56 16.53
CA MET A 182 2.21 0.03 17.29
C MET A 182 2.87 -1.17 16.59
N GLN A 183 2.07 -2.13 16.14
CA GLN A 183 2.54 -3.36 15.50
C GLN A 183 3.04 -3.16 14.06
N ARG A 184 2.92 -1.94 13.50
CA ARG A 184 3.53 -1.61 12.21
C ARG A 184 5.06 -1.68 12.23
N LEU A 185 5.66 -1.62 13.41
CA LEU A 185 7.10 -1.73 13.62
C LEU A 185 7.49 -3.20 13.81
N PRO A 186 8.45 -3.72 13.04
CA PRO A 186 8.98 -5.06 13.26
C PRO A 186 9.50 -5.22 14.70
N GLY A 187 9.27 -6.39 15.28
CA GLY A 187 9.69 -6.67 16.65
C GLY A 187 8.82 -6.04 17.75
N VAL A 188 7.78 -5.29 17.41
CA VAL A 188 6.78 -4.82 18.37
C VAL A 188 5.62 -5.81 18.45
N GLN A 189 5.40 -6.33 19.65
CA GLN A 189 4.21 -7.09 20.01
C GLN A 189 3.32 -6.20 20.87
N ALA A 190 2.07 -6.06 20.52
CA ALA A 190 1.09 -5.31 21.27
C ALA A 190 -0.22 -6.07 21.35
N ASP A 191 -0.81 -6.11 22.52
CA ASP A 191 -2.11 -6.70 22.80
C ASP A 191 -2.91 -5.80 23.71
N MET A 192 -4.22 -6.04 23.87
CA MET A 192 -5.07 -5.24 24.69
C MET A 192 -6.10 -6.06 25.48
N GLU A 193 -6.51 -5.51 26.60
CA GLU A 193 -7.62 -5.99 27.42
C GLU A 193 -8.54 -4.82 27.76
N ILE A 194 -9.86 -5.05 27.68
CA ILE A 194 -10.89 -4.09 28.12
C ILE A 194 -11.36 -4.54 29.49
N VAL A 195 -11.11 -3.73 30.51
CA VAL A 195 -11.57 -4.02 31.88
C VAL A 195 -12.63 -3.01 32.32
N PRO A 196 -13.62 -3.41 33.15
CA PRO A 196 -14.63 -2.50 33.66
C PRO A 196 -14.00 -1.34 34.45
N GLY A 197 -14.54 -0.13 34.25
CA GLY A 197 -14.21 1.05 35.08
C GLY A 197 -14.96 1.08 36.41
N GLU A 198 -14.89 2.21 37.09
CA GLU A 198 -15.51 2.39 38.41
C GLU A 198 -17.02 2.64 38.31
N GLN A 199 -17.46 3.31 37.23
CA GLN A 199 -18.87 3.62 37.03
C GLN A 199 -19.48 2.77 35.90
N PRO A 200 -20.81 2.53 35.93
CA PRO A 200 -21.50 1.83 34.85
C PRO A 200 -21.29 2.53 33.49
N GLY A 201 -20.84 1.77 32.49
CA GLY A 201 -20.53 2.27 31.16
C GLY A 201 -19.07 2.68 30.97
N GLU A 202 -18.28 2.81 32.01
CA GLU A 202 -16.85 3.07 31.89
C GLU A 202 -16.04 1.80 31.66
N SER A 203 -14.94 1.94 30.91
CA SER A 203 -13.96 0.88 30.70
C SER A 203 -12.56 1.45 30.63
N ASP A 204 -11.61 0.73 31.20
CA ASP A 204 -10.18 0.97 30.99
C ASP A 204 -9.67 0.06 29.88
N ILE A 205 -8.77 0.59 29.06
CA ILE A 205 -8.05 -0.15 28.02
C ILE A 205 -6.63 -0.37 28.54
N LEU A 206 -6.29 -1.62 28.84
CA LEU A 206 -4.96 -2.03 29.26
C LEU A 206 -4.19 -2.54 28.04
N ILE A 207 -3.05 -1.95 27.77
CA ILE A 207 -2.18 -2.29 26.64
C ILE A 207 -0.95 -3.01 27.17
N THR A 208 -0.69 -4.19 26.65
CA THR A 208 0.57 -4.89 26.84
C THR A 208 1.42 -4.69 25.60
N ARG A 209 2.58 -4.07 25.75
CA ARG A 209 3.50 -3.79 24.65
C ARG A 209 4.89 -4.26 25.00
N LYS A 210 5.54 -4.95 24.03
CA LYS A 210 6.94 -5.36 24.12
C LYS A 210 7.64 -5.05 22.81
N GLN A 211 8.84 -4.51 22.89
CA GLN A 211 9.70 -4.26 21.74
C GLN A 211 11.08 -4.85 22.02
N ASP A 212 11.46 -5.88 21.27
CA ASP A 212 12.72 -6.58 21.49
C ASP A 212 13.92 -5.82 20.92
N LYS A 213 13.71 -5.11 19.79
CA LYS A 213 14.75 -4.35 19.10
C LYS A 213 14.27 -2.97 18.69
N TYR A 214 15.17 -1.99 18.81
CA TYR A 214 14.95 -0.59 18.41
C TYR A 214 15.71 -0.22 17.14
N TRP A 215 16.53 -1.12 16.62
CA TRP A 215 17.26 -0.92 15.38
C TRP A 215 17.39 -2.23 14.61
N ARG A 216 17.50 -2.12 13.30
CA ARG A 216 17.71 -3.24 12.39
C ARG A 216 18.76 -2.88 11.35
N LEU A 217 19.52 -3.89 10.91
CA LEU A 217 20.49 -3.77 9.84
C LEU A 217 20.16 -4.79 8.75
N GLY A 218 19.71 -4.28 7.61
CA GLY A 218 19.32 -5.08 6.45
C GLY A 218 20.41 -5.12 5.39
N PHE A 219 20.57 -6.27 4.75
CA PHE A 219 21.44 -6.46 3.58
C PHE A 219 20.60 -6.99 2.42
N SER A 220 20.80 -6.43 1.25
CA SER A 220 20.16 -6.89 0.02
C SER A 220 21.19 -7.20 -1.05
N LEU A 221 20.90 -8.20 -1.88
CA LEU A 221 21.65 -8.52 -3.10
C LEU A 221 20.66 -8.97 -4.17
N ASP A 222 20.68 -8.29 -5.31
CA ASP A 222 19.78 -8.60 -6.41
C ASP A 222 20.43 -8.34 -7.77
N ASP A 223 19.79 -8.81 -8.85
CA ASP A 223 20.20 -8.59 -10.23
C ASP A 223 19.23 -7.68 -10.99
N SER A 224 18.64 -6.69 -10.30
CA SER A 224 17.64 -5.78 -10.88
C SER A 224 18.20 -4.57 -11.61
N GLY A 225 19.53 -4.39 -11.63
CA GLY A 225 20.19 -3.36 -12.40
C GLY A 225 20.21 -3.68 -13.91
N THR A 226 20.71 -2.74 -14.71
CA THR A 226 20.89 -2.90 -16.16
C THR A 226 22.32 -3.34 -16.50
N ARG A 227 22.53 -3.92 -17.67
CA ARG A 227 23.89 -4.26 -18.15
C ARG A 227 24.77 -3.03 -18.33
N SER A 228 24.14 -1.91 -18.70
CA SER A 228 24.83 -0.65 -18.95
C SER A 228 25.31 0.06 -17.68
N THR A 229 24.59 -0.03 -16.57
CA THR A 229 24.89 0.67 -15.31
C THR A 229 25.30 -0.27 -14.17
N GLY A 230 25.37 -1.58 -14.42
CA GLY A 230 25.68 -2.60 -13.43
C GLY A 230 24.46 -3.43 -13.06
N ARG A 231 24.46 -4.71 -13.43
CA ARG A 231 23.34 -5.63 -13.27
C ARG A 231 23.10 -6.04 -11.81
N TYR A 232 24.16 -6.37 -11.09
CA TYR A 232 24.08 -6.80 -9.72
C TYR A 232 24.17 -5.61 -8.78
N LEU A 233 23.32 -5.60 -7.77
CA LEU A 233 23.18 -4.50 -6.84
C LEU A 233 23.25 -5.03 -5.42
N GLY A 234 24.13 -4.45 -4.61
CA GLY A 234 24.24 -4.71 -3.19
C GLY A 234 23.73 -3.52 -2.38
N GLY A 235 22.94 -3.77 -1.36
CA GLY A 235 22.35 -2.74 -0.52
C GLY A 235 22.56 -2.99 0.96
N ILE A 236 22.67 -1.90 1.71
CA ILE A 236 22.68 -1.88 3.18
C ILE A 236 21.61 -0.90 3.64
N THR A 237 20.79 -1.31 4.59
CA THR A 237 19.76 -0.48 5.20
C THR A 237 19.91 -0.48 6.71
N PHE A 238 19.93 0.70 7.31
CA PHE A 238 19.85 0.87 8.74
C PHE A 238 18.50 1.46 9.11
N SER A 239 17.77 0.81 10.01
CA SER A 239 16.45 1.21 10.46
C SER A 239 16.44 1.44 11.95
N LEU A 240 15.72 2.47 12.39
CA LEU A 240 15.38 2.75 13.78
C LEU A 240 13.86 2.63 13.94
N ASP A 241 13.46 1.69 14.79
CA ASP A 241 12.07 1.40 15.09
C ASP A 241 11.71 2.12 16.41
N ASN A 242 10.82 3.10 16.32
CA ASN A 242 10.37 3.93 17.44
C ASN A 242 11.42 4.92 18.00
N PRO A 243 12.21 5.65 17.17
CA PRO A 243 13.27 6.52 17.67
C PRO A 243 12.78 7.64 18.59
N PHE A 244 11.55 8.14 18.41
CA PHE A 244 10.98 9.23 19.20
C PHE A 244 9.80 8.80 20.09
N SER A 245 9.65 7.51 20.38
CA SER A 245 8.55 6.94 21.16
C SER A 245 7.13 7.19 20.61
N LEU A 246 7.01 7.48 19.30
CA LEU A 246 5.75 7.81 18.61
C LEU A 246 5.23 6.66 17.73
N SER A 247 5.74 5.45 17.91
CA SER A 247 5.54 4.32 16.96
C SER A 247 6.04 4.66 15.55
N ASP A 248 7.06 5.48 15.46
CA ASP A 248 7.64 6.02 14.27
C ASP A 248 8.75 5.13 13.71
N LEU A 249 9.02 5.27 12.42
CA LEU A 249 10.04 4.53 11.69
C LEU A 249 10.97 5.50 10.98
N LEU A 250 12.26 5.33 11.18
CA LEU A 250 13.30 5.99 10.40
C LEU A 250 14.17 4.92 9.74
N TYR A 251 14.42 5.00 8.44
CA TYR A 251 15.49 4.22 7.82
C TYR A 251 16.31 5.03 6.85
N VAL A 252 17.56 4.59 6.69
CA VAL A 252 18.47 5.03 5.63
C VAL A 252 19.00 3.81 4.89
N SER A 253 19.00 3.87 3.56
CA SER A 253 19.46 2.79 2.70
C SER A 253 20.47 3.30 1.69
N ALA A 254 21.52 2.53 1.45
CA ALA A 254 22.50 2.75 0.42
C ALA A 254 22.58 1.51 -0.47
N THR A 255 22.46 1.69 -1.78
CA THR A 255 22.57 0.60 -2.77
C THR A 255 23.56 0.98 -3.84
N HIS A 256 24.45 0.07 -4.19
CA HIS A 256 25.45 0.23 -5.22
C HIS A 256 25.50 -0.98 -6.15
N ASN A 257 25.93 -0.78 -7.40
CA ASN A 257 26.28 -1.90 -8.25
C ASN A 257 27.49 -2.68 -7.70
N PHE A 258 27.41 -3.99 -7.77
CA PHE A 258 28.44 -4.90 -7.28
C PHE A 258 28.65 -6.07 -8.27
N PRO A 259 29.88 -6.45 -8.64
CA PRO A 259 31.12 -5.72 -8.35
C PRO A 259 31.21 -4.37 -9.07
N HIS A 260 32.06 -3.48 -8.57
CA HIS A 260 32.27 -2.17 -9.16
C HIS A 260 33.18 -2.27 -10.39
N TYR A 261 32.73 -1.71 -11.51
CA TYR A 261 33.49 -1.62 -12.77
C TYR A 261 33.69 -0.16 -13.14
N GLY A 262 34.91 0.24 -13.50
CA GLY A 262 35.24 1.65 -13.71
C GLY A 262 34.46 2.38 -14.83
N GLY A 263 33.96 1.66 -15.83
CA GLY A 263 33.23 2.26 -16.96
C GLY A 263 31.73 2.33 -16.81
N LYS A 264 31.17 1.78 -15.72
CA LYS A 264 29.73 1.76 -15.45
C LYS A 264 29.45 1.65 -13.95
N GLY A 265 28.37 2.25 -13.52
CA GLY A 265 27.97 2.21 -12.13
C GLY A 265 26.60 2.81 -11.89
N SER A 266 26.03 2.44 -10.76
CA SER A 266 24.84 3.08 -10.21
C SER A 266 24.90 3.07 -8.70
N LYS A 267 24.39 4.12 -8.08
CA LYS A 267 24.25 4.25 -6.63
C LYS A 267 22.95 4.93 -6.31
N ASN A 268 22.34 4.50 -5.21
CA ASN A 268 21.10 5.07 -4.71
C ASN A 268 21.15 5.19 -3.20
N TYR A 269 20.81 6.36 -2.69
CA TYR A 269 20.67 6.63 -1.28
C TYR A 269 19.21 7.01 -1.01
N THR A 270 18.63 6.44 0.05
CA THR A 270 17.24 6.73 0.44
C THR A 270 17.20 6.97 1.94
N ALA A 271 16.46 7.99 2.35
CA ALA A 271 16.10 8.24 3.74
C ALA A 271 14.58 8.37 3.84
N HIS A 272 14.00 7.70 4.82
CA HIS A 272 12.56 7.68 5.05
C HIS A 272 12.24 7.86 6.53
N TYR A 273 11.26 8.68 6.81
CA TYR A 273 10.66 8.80 8.14
C TYR A 273 9.16 8.73 8.05
N SER A 274 8.53 7.98 8.95
CA SER A 274 7.07 7.92 9.05
C SER A 274 6.60 7.82 10.48
N VAL A 275 5.50 8.51 10.79
CA VAL A 275 4.91 8.58 12.12
C VAL A 275 3.38 8.51 12.03
N PRO A 276 2.73 7.61 12.80
CA PRO A 276 1.28 7.57 12.94
C PRO A 276 0.79 8.58 13.99
N PHE A 277 -0.45 9.04 13.81
CA PHE A 277 -1.16 9.81 14.82
C PHE A 277 -2.65 9.45 14.77
N GLY A 278 -3.07 8.51 15.60
CA GLY A 278 -4.42 7.95 15.58
C GLY A 278 -4.77 7.38 14.21
N TYR A 279 -5.75 7.97 13.53
CA TYR A 279 -6.14 7.58 12.16
C TYR A 279 -5.29 8.23 11.06
N TRP A 280 -4.38 9.12 11.41
CA TRP A 280 -3.48 9.78 10.48
C TRP A 280 -2.11 9.10 10.46
N GLN A 281 -1.43 9.21 9.33
CA GLN A 281 -0.01 8.89 9.20
C GLN A 281 0.64 9.92 8.30
N PHE A 282 1.78 10.45 8.74
CA PHE A 282 2.66 11.29 7.94
C PHE A 282 3.91 10.52 7.56
N SER A 283 4.40 10.70 6.33
CA SER A 283 5.71 10.20 5.93
C SER A 283 6.42 11.15 5.00
N VAL A 284 7.74 11.10 5.02
CA VAL A 284 8.65 11.80 4.11
C VAL A 284 9.71 10.83 3.63
N THR A 285 9.97 10.84 2.32
CA THR A 285 11.03 10.05 1.67
C THR A 285 11.88 10.97 0.82
N ALA A 286 13.18 10.90 0.99
CA ALA A 286 14.17 11.56 0.14
C ALA A 286 15.06 10.50 -0.51
N SER A 287 15.31 10.61 -1.81
CA SER A 287 16.23 9.72 -2.50
C SER A 287 17.14 10.48 -3.46
N ASP A 288 18.36 10.00 -3.58
CA ASP A 288 19.42 10.49 -4.46
C ASP A 288 19.97 9.33 -5.27
N TYR A 289 19.88 9.42 -6.59
CA TYR A 289 20.29 8.36 -7.51
C TYR A 289 21.24 8.90 -8.55
N ASP A 290 22.38 8.24 -8.69
CA ASP A 290 23.37 8.52 -9.74
C ASP A 290 23.67 7.26 -10.54
N TYR A 291 23.96 7.46 -11.83
CA TYR A 291 24.45 6.40 -12.69
C TYR A 291 25.45 6.93 -13.72
N HIS A 292 26.29 6.05 -14.20
CA HIS A 292 27.16 6.30 -15.35
C HIS A 292 27.34 5.05 -16.19
N GLN A 293 27.54 5.25 -17.48
CA GLN A 293 27.81 4.19 -18.45
C GLN A 293 28.73 4.70 -19.55
N THR A 294 29.55 3.81 -20.07
CA THR A 294 30.38 4.10 -21.25
C THR A 294 29.55 3.75 -22.49
N VAL A 295 29.48 4.70 -23.41
CA VAL A 295 28.80 4.55 -24.70
C VAL A 295 29.84 4.67 -25.81
N ALA A 296 29.96 3.63 -26.64
CA ALA A 296 30.85 3.64 -27.78
C ALA A 296 30.41 4.67 -28.82
N GLY A 297 31.26 5.60 -29.13
CA GLY A 297 31.09 6.56 -30.23
C GLY A 297 31.81 6.14 -31.50
N ALA A 298 31.67 6.93 -32.57
CA ALA A 298 32.27 6.64 -33.85
C ALA A 298 33.81 6.81 -33.84
N VAL A 299 34.36 7.65 -32.95
CA VAL A 299 35.75 8.02 -32.88
C VAL A 299 36.34 7.73 -31.49
N GLU A 300 35.58 7.93 -30.46
CA GLU A 300 35.95 7.75 -29.06
C GLU A 300 34.74 7.28 -28.23
N ASP A 301 35.01 6.72 -27.06
CA ASP A 301 33.96 6.34 -26.09
C ASP A 301 33.56 7.57 -25.29
N TYR A 302 32.24 7.72 -25.06
CA TYR A 302 31.65 8.79 -24.26
C TYR A 302 31.16 8.24 -22.92
N GLN A 303 31.41 8.99 -21.86
CA GLN A 303 30.79 8.72 -20.58
C GLN A 303 29.44 9.44 -20.50
N TYR A 304 28.36 8.66 -20.48
CA TYR A 304 27.01 9.18 -20.21
C TYR A 304 26.66 8.95 -18.75
N SER A 305 26.23 9.99 -18.06
CA SER A 305 25.86 9.91 -16.65
C SER A 305 24.58 10.70 -16.36
N GLY A 306 23.94 10.36 -15.26
CA GLY A 306 22.74 11.07 -14.80
C GLY A 306 22.61 11.04 -13.29
N GLU A 307 21.99 12.08 -12.78
CA GLU A 307 21.63 12.24 -11.37
C GLU A 307 20.14 12.53 -11.22
N SER A 308 19.52 12.04 -10.15
CA SER A 308 18.11 12.30 -9.86
C SER A 308 17.90 12.41 -8.37
N GLN A 309 17.31 13.50 -7.93
CA GLN A 309 16.92 13.78 -6.56
C GLN A 309 15.40 13.82 -6.45
N ASN A 310 14.84 13.08 -5.49
CA ASN A 310 13.40 13.03 -5.26
C ASN A 310 13.10 13.34 -3.79
N LEU A 311 12.07 14.12 -3.56
CA LEU A 311 11.49 14.36 -2.25
C LEU A 311 9.99 14.10 -2.34
N GLY A 312 9.49 13.16 -1.55
CA GLY A 312 8.08 12.83 -1.41
C GLY A 312 7.60 13.09 0.01
N MET A 313 6.42 13.66 0.16
CA MET A 313 5.71 13.80 1.43
C MET A 313 4.32 13.22 1.26
N GLN A 314 3.90 12.38 2.19
CA GLN A 314 2.57 11.78 2.17
C GLN A 314 1.86 12.00 3.50
N LEU A 315 0.60 12.38 3.41
CA LEU A 315 -0.34 12.40 4.51
C LEU A 315 -1.46 11.40 4.19
N SER A 316 -1.69 10.44 5.06
CA SER A 316 -2.77 9.48 4.91
C SER A 316 -3.73 9.52 6.08
N ARG A 317 -4.99 9.16 5.83
CA ARG A 317 -6.03 9.05 6.86
C ARG A 317 -6.91 7.85 6.63
N VAL A 318 -7.13 7.04 7.65
CA VAL A 318 -8.17 6.02 7.65
C VAL A 318 -9.52 6.70 7.77
N LEU A 319 -10.32 6.66 6.69
CA LEU A 319 -11.65 7.27 6.62
C LEU A 319 -12.73 6.35 7.17
N HIS A 320 -12.58 5.05 6.91
CA HIS A 320 -13.53 4.03 7.31
C HIS A 320 -12.79 2.74 7.65
N ARG A 321 -13.21 2.10 8.72
CA ARG A 321 -12.72 0.81 9.17
C ARG A 321 -13.84 0.03 9.85
N ASN A 322 -13.99 -1.24 9.50
CA ASN A 322 -14.83 -2.19 10.21
C ASN A 322 -14.16 -3.59 10.19
N GLY A 323 -14.85 -4.63 10.66
CA GLY A 323 -14.29 -5.99 10.72
C GLY A 323 -13.90 -6.59 9.37
N THR A 324 -14.39 -6.06 8.24
CA THR A 324 -14.17 -6.61 6.90
C THR A 324 -13.61 -5.62 5.88
N GLN A 325 -13.54 -4.34 6.22
CA GLN A 325 -13.15 -3.29 5.26
C GLN A 325 -12.31 -2.22 5.93
N LYS A 326 -11.40 -1.64 5.14
CA LYS A 326 -10.59 -0.46 5.50
C LYS A 326 -10.44 0.44 4.29
N THR A 327 -10.77 1.73 4.46
CA THR A 327 -10.62 2.75 3.40
C THR A 327 -9.69 3.84 3.88
N VAL A 328 -8.66 4.14 3.08
CA VAL A 328 -7.63 5.12 3.40
C VAL A 328 -7.59 6.18 2.30
N LEU A 329 -7.61 7.44 2.68
CA LEU A 329 -7.34 8.58 1.81
C LEU A 329 -5.87 8.94 1.92
N THR A 330 -5.20 9.17 0.80
CA THR A 330 -3.80 9.62 0.74
C THR A 330 -3.70 10.95 -0.01
N TYR A 331 -2.84 11.83 0.47
CA TYR A 331 -2.44 13.03 -0.21
C TYR A 331 -0.91 13.08 -0.26
N ASP A 332 -0.37 13.06 -1.47
CA ASP A 332 1.06 13.04 -1.73
C ASP A 332 1.48 14.34 -2.39
N VAL A 333 2.65 14.83 -2.02
CA VAL A 333 3.35 15.93 -2.71
C VAL A 333 4.75 15.44 -3.04
N GLN A 334 5.14 15.57 -4.30
CA GLN A 334 6.47 15.15 -4.76
C GLN A 334 7.16 16.27 -5.51
N ALA A 335 8.47 16.37 -5.33
CA ALA A 335 9.37 17.21 -6.09
C ALA A 335 10.53 16.37 -6.60
N ARG A 336 10.91 16.55 -7.86
CA ARG A 336 11.97 15.79 -8.52
C ARG A 336 12.86 16.72 -9.32
N ARG A 337 14.17 16.45 -9.26
CA ARG A 337 15.17 17.09 -10.10
C ARG A 337 16.00 16.00 -10.75
N SER A 338 16.24 16.11 -12.06
CA SER A 338 17.16 15.22 -12.76
C SER A 338 18.00 16.00 -13.78
N ARG A 339 19.23 15.53 -13.97
CA ARG A 339 20.20 16.05 -14.93
C ARG A 339 20.95 14.91 -15.56
N ASN A 340 21.34 15.07 -16.81
CA ASN A 340 22.17 14.13 -17.55
C ASN A 340 23.37 14.85 -18.15
N TYR A 341 24.46 14.10 -18.32
CA TYR A 341 25.75 14.62 -18.77
C TYR A 341 26.37 13.71 -19.83
N ILE A 342 27.13 14.29 -20.72
CA ILE A 342 28.10 13.61 -21.62
C ILE A 342 29.46 14.19 -21.33
N ASN A 343 30.44 13.35 -20.94
CA ASN A 343 31.80 13.75 -20.56
C ASN A 343 31.79 14.98 -19.64
N ASP A 344 31.03 14.92 -18.55
CA ASP A 344 30.80 15.97 -17.54
C ASP A 344 30.12 17.27 -18.05
N THR A 345 29.72 17.32 -19.32
CA THR A 345 28.96 18.43 -19.88
C THR A 345 27.44 18.16 -19.75
N GLU A 346 26.73 19.05 -19.08
CA GLU A 346 25.27 18.90 -18.88
C GLU A 346 24.50 18.98 -20.18
N ILE A 347 23.58 18.06 -20.40
CA ILE A 347 22.62 18.05 -21.51
C ILE A 347 21.38 18.85 -21.09
N GLN A 348 21.39 20.16 -21.33
CA GLN A 348 20.35 21.07 -20.85
C GLN A 348 18.93 20.69 -21.29
N VAL A 349 18.75 20.14 -22.49
CA VAL A 349 17.47 19.65 -23.01
C VAL A 349 16.93 18.41 -22.29
N GLN A 350 17.72 17.79 -21.43
CA GLN A 350 17.32 16.67 -20.59
C GLN A 350 17.15 17.05 -19.11
N ARG A 351 17.45 18.31 -18.75
CA ARG A 351 17.21 18.80 -17.39
C ARG A 351 15.72 18.79 -17.09
N ARG A 352 15.34 18.22 -15.95
CA ARG A 352 13.95 18.19 -15.45
C ARG A 352 13.92 18.67 -14.01
N GLN A 353 12.97 19.53 -13.72
CA GLN A 353 12.59 19.91 -12.36
C GLN A 353 11.08 19.97 -12.32
N THR A 354 10.48 18.93 -11.71
CA THR A 354 9.03 18.72 -11.70
C THR A 354 8.51 18.68 -10.28
N ALA A 355 7.25 19.04 -10.11
CA ALA A 355 6.52 18.86 -8.87
C ALA A 355 5.08 18.46 -9.18
N ALA A 356 4.51 17.63 -8.34
CA ALA A 356 3.13 17.18 -8.47
C ALA A 356 2.49 16.95 -7.11
N TRP A 357 1.18 17.02 -7.07
CA TRP A 357 0.40 16.42 -5.98
C TRP A 357 -0.44 15.27 -6.50
N ARG A 358 -0.74 14.33 -5.60
CA ARG A 358 -1.59 13.18 -5.89
C ARG A 358 -2.59 13.00 -4.75
N LEU A 359 -3.86 12.81 -5.10
CA LEU A 359 -4.91 12.42 -4.17
C LEU A 359 -5.33 11.00 -4.49
N GLY A 360 -5.26 10.12 -3.51
CA GLY A 360 -5.54 8.68 -3.65
C GLY A 360 -6.58 8.20 -2.68
N LEU A 361 -7.35 7.19 -3.08
CA LEU A 361 -8.25 6.43 -2.24
C LEU A 361 -7.89 4.96 -2.39
N GLN A 362 -7.57 4.31 -1.27
CA GLN A 362 -7.27 2.88 -1.19
C GLN A 362 -8.36 2.19 -0.36
N HIS A 363 -8.85 1.07 -0.86
CA HIS A 363 -9.87 0.28 -0.19
C HIS A 363 -9.43 -1.17 -0.09
N ARG A 364 -9.40 -1.72 1.12
CA ARG A 364 -9.16 -3.13 1.41
C ARG A 364 -10.45 -3.80 1.84
N HIS A 365 -10.73 -4.95 1.25
CA HIS A 365 -11.88 -5.77 1.58
C HIS A 365 -11.47 -7.21 1.86
N TYR A 366 -11.88 -7.73 3.01
CA TYR A 366 -11.65 -9.13 3.40
C TYR A 366 -12.87 -9.95 3.06
N ILE A 367 -12.72 -10.92 2.16
CA ILE A 367 -13.79 -11.78 1.65
C ILE A 367 -13.48 -13.21 2.08
N SER A 368 -13.99 -13.62 3.23
CA SER A 368 -13.63 -14.91 3.85
C SER A 368 -12.10 -15.02 4.03
N GLN A 369 -11.43 -15.91 3.30
CA GLN A 369 -9.97 -16.07 3.32
C GLN A 369 -9.26 -15.16 2.30
N ALA A 370 -9.99 -14.59 1.35
CA ALA A 370 -9.42 -13.73 0.33
C ALA A 370 -9.31 -12.28 0.80
N THR A 371 -8.32 -11.58 0.23
CA THR A 371 -8.14 -10.13 0.41
C THR A 371 -8.17 -9.46 -0.96
N LEU A 372 -8.99 -8.43 -1.08
CA LEU A 372 -9.06 -7.54 -2.24
C LEU A 372 -8.59 -6.15 -1.83
N ASP A 373 -7.55 -5.65 -2.47
CA ASP A 373 -7.13 -4.25 -2.39
C ASP A 373 -7.44 -3.57 -3.71
N ALA A 374 -8.07 -2.40 -3.67
CA ALA A 374 -8.36 -1.59 -4.84
C ALA A 374 -8.03 -0.13 -4.56
N GLY A 375 -7.46 0.55 -5.54
CA GLY A 375 -7.07 1.94 -5.40
C GLY A 375 -7.32 2.75 -6.66
N VAL A 376 -7.57 4.03 -6.45
CA VAL A 376 -7.63 5.05 -7.49
C VAL A 376 -6.90 6.27 -7.01
N SER A 377 -6.12 6.89 -7.87
CA SER A 377 -5.45 8.15 -7.56
C SER A 377 -5.46 9.10 -8.75
N TRP A 378 -5.56 10.37 -8.44
CA TRP A 378 -5.45 11.47 -9.39
C TRP A 378 -4.22 12.30 -9.07
N GLN A 379 -3.31 12.42 -10.05
CA GLN A 379 -2.10 13.22 -9.96
C GLN A 379 -2.21 14.43 -10.89
N ARG A 380 -1.68 15.55 -10.40
CA ARG A 380 -1.53 16.78 -11.19
C ARG A 380 -0.15 17.38 -11.01
N GLY A 381 0.55 17.57 -12.12
CA GLY A 381 1.79 18.35 -12.17
C GLY A 381 1.55 19.82 -11.87
N THR A 382 2.50 20.44 -11.21
CA THR A 382 2.45 21.84 -10.74
C THR A 382 3.75 22.58 -11.02
N ARG A 383 3.75 23.89 -10.76
CA ARG A 383 4.98 24.71 -10.75
C ARG A 383 5.48 25.00 -9.33
N TRP A 384 5.13 24.17 -8.36
CA TRP A 384 5.62 24.31 -6.99
C TRP A 384 7.12 24.00 -6.90
N PHE A 385 7.77 24.47 -5.84
CA PHE A 385 9.18 24.20 -5.51
C PHE A 385 10.15 24.55 -6.65
N GLY A 386 9.83 25.57 -7.46
CA GLY A 386 10.66 25.98 -8.59
C GLY A 386 10.60 25.04 -9.79
N ALA A 387 9.57 24.20 -9.88
CA ALA A 387 9.39 23.31 -11.04
C ALA A 387 9.30 24.12 -12.35
N GLN A 388 10.02 23.63 -13.36
CA GLN A 388 10.22 24.27 -14.65
C GLN A 388 9.34 23.62 -15.73
N PRO A 389 9.01 24.36 -16.82
CA PRO A 389 8.46 23.74 -18.01
C PRO A 389 9.38 22.61 -18.53
N ALA A 390 8.78 21.52 -18.97
CA ALA A 390 9.54 20.51 -19.68
C ALA A 390 10.04 21.10 -21.02
N PRO A 391 11.28 20.82 -21.46
CA PRO A 391 11.78 21.31 -22.75
C PRO A 391 10.86 20.92 -23.93
N GLU A 392 10.20 19.79 -23.85
CA GLU A 392 9.24 19.29 -24.86
C GLU A 392 7.93 20.09 -24.91
N GLU A 393 7.62 20.92 -23.89
CA GLU A 393 6.40 21.75 -23.88
C GLU A 393 6.37 22.73 -25.06
N ILE A 394 7.53 23.20 -25.52
CA ILE A 394 7.65 24.09 -26.67
C ILE A 394 7.13 23.44 -27.95
N PHE A 395 7.26 22.12 -28.06
CA PHE A 395 6.83 21.34 -29.23
C PHE A 395 5.48 20.64 -28.99
N GLY A 396 4.88 20.76 -27.80
CA GLY A 396 3.64 20.06 -27.44
C GLY A 396 3.79 18.54 -27.29
N GLU A 397 5.04 18.02 -27.21
CA GLU A 397 5.33 16.59 -27.16
C GLU A 397 5.20 16.01 -25.74
N ALA A 398 5.46 16.81 -24.71
CA ALA A 398 5.26 16.44 -23.31
C ALA A 398 5.03 17.68 -22.44
N THR A 399 4.46 17.51 -21.24
CA THR A 399 4.28 18.60 -20.29
C THR A 399 4.58 18.16 -18.85
N ALA A 400 5.22 19.03 -18.07
CA ALA A 400 5.39 18.86 -16.63
C ALA A 400 4.08 19.16 -15.84
N LEU A 401 3.03 19.72 -16.51
CA LEU A 401 1.69 19.91 -15.93
C LEU A 401 0.80 18.69 -16.20
N SER A 402 1.33 17.51 -15.94
CA SER A 402 0.66 16.23 -16.17
C SER A 402 -0.68 16.10 -15.46
N LYS A 403 -1.60 15.34 -16.05
CA LYS A 403 -2.88 14.94 -15.47
C LYS A 403 -3.00 13.44 -15.62
N ILE A 404 -2.79 12.72 -14.52
CA ILE A 404 -2.68 11.26 -14.53
C ILE A 404 -3.74 10.68 -13.60
N LEU A 405 -4.55 9.75 -14.12
CA LEU A 405 -5.41 8.87 -13.35
C LEU A 405 -4.75 7.50 -13.28
N GLN A 406 -4.50 7.03 -12.07
CA GLN A 406 -3.98 5.69 -11.84
C GLN A 406 -5.01 4.84 -11.10
N MET A 407 -5.11 3.57 -11.48
CA MET A 407 -5.97 2.58 -10.84
C MET A 407 -5.13 1.34 -10.58
N ASN A 408 -5.30 0.75 -9.40
CA ASN A 408 -4.68 -0.52 -9.05
C ASN A 408 -5.70 -1.44 -8.39
N ALA A 409 -5.53 -2.73 -8.59
CA ALA A 409 -6.25 -3.76 -7.86
C ALA A 409 -5.33 -4.93 -7.60
N SER A 410 -5.39 -5.52 -6.41
CA SER A 410 -4.76 -6.79 -6.10
C SER A 410 -5.72 -7.70 -5.36
N PHE A 411 -5.66 -8.98 -5.69
CA PHE A 411 -6.47 -10.02 -5.08
C PHE A 411 -5.57 -11.15 -4.65
N ASN A 412 -5.72 -11.60 -3.42
CA ASN A 412 -4.98 -12.73 -2.86
C ASN A 412 -5.96 -13.74 -2.27
N LEU A 413 -5.88 -14.98 -2.73
CA LEU A 413 -6.72 -16.09 -2.28
C LEU A 413 -5.84 -17.27 -1.85
N PRO A 414 -5.65 -17.50 -0.55
CA PRO A 414 -5.14 -18.77 -0.07
C PRO A 414 -6.22 -19.85 -0.17
N PHE A 415 -5.86 -21.05 -0.62
CA PHE A 415 -6.79 -22.18 -0.72
C PHE A 415 -6.06 -23.51 -0.60
N THR A 416 -6.82 -24.58 -0.39
CA THR A 416 -6.28 -25.95 -0.34
C THR A 416 -6.80 -26.73 -1.54
N LEU A 417 -5.89 -27.39 -2.26
CA LEU A 417 -6.23 -28.30 -3.36
C LEU A 417 -5.54 -29.65 -3.12
N ALA A 418 -6.33 -30.73 -3.12
CA ALA A 418 -5.84 -32.08 -2.84
C ALA A 418 -5.02 -32.18 -1.54
N GLY A 419 -5.45 -31.45 -0.48
CA GLY A 419 -4.76 -31.42 0.82
C GLY A 419 -3.49 -30.58 0.85
N GLN A 420 -3.10 -29.95 -0.26
CA GLN A 420 -1.90 -29.09 -0.34
C GLN A 420 -2.28 -27.62 -0.30
N PRO A 421 -1.50 -26.76 0.39
CA PRO A 421 -1.77 -25.33 0.48
C PRO A 421 -1.27 -24.58 -0.77
N PHE A 422 -2.16 -23.83 -1.38
CA PHE A 422 -1.88 -22.95 -2.53
C PHE A 422 -2.26 -21.50 -2.18
N SER A 423 -1.71 -20.57 -2.94
CA SER A 423 -2.21 -19.19 -3.00
C SER A 423 -2.26 -18.72 -4.45
N TYR A 424 -3.36 -18.07 -4.80
CA TYR A 424 -3.47 -17.34 -6.06
C TYR A 424 -3.40 -15.85 -5.78
N SER A 425 -2.52 -15.15 -6.50
CA SER A 425 -2.37 -13.69 -6.42
C SER A 425 -2.57 -13.08 -7.80
N PHE A 426 -3.42 -12.08 -7.87
CA PHE A 426 -3.68 -11.28 -9.05
C PHE A 426 -3.31 -9.82 -8.76
N ARG A 427 -2.69 -9.13 -9.73
CA ARG A 427 -2.42 -7.69 -9.68
C ARG A 427 -2.78 -7.06 -11.02
N TYR A 428 -3.50 -5.96 -10.95
CA TYR A 428 -3.82 -5.07 -12.06
C TYR A 428 -3.33 -3.67 -11.76
N GLN A 429 -2.74 -3.02 -12.75
CA GLN A 429 -2.39 -1.61 -12.69
C GLN A 429 -2.72 -0.94 -14.01
N ARG A 430 -3.25 0.27 -13.97
CA ARG A 430 -3.59 1.09 -15.13
C ARG A 430 -3.24 2.54 -14.88
N GLN A 431 -2.70 3.18 -15.94
CA GLN A 431 -2.49 4.62 -16.01
C GLN A 431 -3.21 5.19 -17.22
N LEU A 432 -3.91 6.30 -17.00
CA LEU A 432 -4.57 7.08 -18.03
C LEU A 432 -4.12 8.54 -17.91
N SER A 433 -3.75 9.14 -19.02
CA SER A 433 -3.43 10.56 -19.12
C SER A 433 -4.06 11.15 -20.37
N ASN A 434 -4.63 12.33 -20.25
CA ASN A 434 -5.09 13.13 -21.39
C ASN A 434 -4.08 14.21 -21.78
N THR A 435 -2.90 14.20 -21.16
CA THR A 435 -1.76 15.06 -21.48
C THR A 435 -0.59 14.21 -21.94
N PRO A 436 0.22 14.63 -22.91
CA PRO A 436 1.46 13.96 -23.23
C PRO A 436 2.40 14.05 -22.04
N LEU A 437 2.94 12.91 -21.60
CA LEU A 437 3.75 12.82 -20.39
C LEU A 437 5.25 12.90 -20.71
N THR A 438 6.01 13.51 -19.80
CA THR A 438 7.46 13.40 -19.83
C THR A 438 7.88 11.94 -19.66
N PRO A 439 9.03 11.51 -20.20
CA PRO A 439 9.48 10.11 -20.11
C PRO A 439 9.42 9.53 -18.69
N GLN A 440 9.72 10.34 -17.69
CA GLN A 440 9.74 9.97 -16.27
C GLN A 440 8.35 9.66 -15.67
N GLU A 441 7.28 10.09 -16.31
CA GLU A 441 5.89 9.87 -15.89
C GLU A 441 5.16 8.85 -16.78
N GLN A 442 5.82 8.35 -17.83
CA GLN A 442 5.24 7.35 -18.71
C GLN A 442 5.06 6.00 -18.02
N PHE A 443 4.05 5.29 -18.44
CA PHE A 443 3.78 3.93 -17.99
C PHE A 443 4.65 2.95 -18.80
N ALA A 444 5.41 2.11 -18.13
CA ALA A 444 6.34 1.18 -18.76
C ALA A 444 6.03 -0.27 -18.42
N ILE A 445 6.19 -1.16 -19.39
CA ILE A 445 6.07 -2.62 -19.26
C ILE A 445 7.29 -3.34 -19.83
N GLY A 446 7.56 -4.58 -19.36
CA GLY A 446 8.63 -5.44 -19.89
C GLY A 446 9.82 -5.63 -18.95
N ASN A 447 9.57 -5.63 -17.64
CA ASN A 447 10.58 -5.92 -16.63
C ASN A 447 9.99 -6.72 -15.46
N ARG A 448 10.83 -7.04 -14.45
CA ARG A 448 10.43 -7.86 -13.29
C ARG A 448 9.32 -7.27 -12.42
N TRP A 449 9.07 -5.97 -12.46
CA TRP A 449 8.04 -5.30 -11.66
C TRP A 449 6.69 -5.19 -12.36
N THR A 450 6.67 -5.32 -13.70
CA THR A 450 5.47 -5.18 -14.52
C THR A 450 5.12 -6.47 -15.25
N VAL A 451 5.50 -6.64 -16.51
CA VAL A 451 5.32 -7.88 -17.28
C VAL A 451 6.64 -8.66 -17.25
N ARG A 452 6.66 -9.78 -16.51
CA ARG A 452 7.85 -10.62 -16.33
C ARG A 452 8.13 -11.50 -17.55
N GLY A 453 9.31 -12.12 -17.58
CA GLY A 453 9.78 -12.94 -18.69
C GLY A 453 10.64 -12.17 -19.69
N PHE A 454 10.87 -10.89 -19.43
CA PHE A 454 11.75 -9.99 -20.19
C PHE A 454 12.96 -9.61 -19.34
N ASP A 455 14.11 -9.36 -19.97
CA ASP A 455 15.35 -9.03 -19.26
C ASP A 455 15.41 -7.61 -18.66
N GLY A 456 14.44 -6.77 -18.99
CA GLY A 456 14.33 -5.41 -18.46
C GLY A 456 15.32 -4.40 -19.05
N GLU A 457 16.14 -4.80 -20.02
CA GLU A 457 17.08 -3.87 -20.68
C GLU A 457 16.38 -2.84 -21.57
N ARG A 458 15.20 -3.21 -22.09
CA ARG A 458 14.30 -2.33 -22.84
C ARG A 458 12.87 -2.49 -22.34
N THR A 459 12.13 -1.38 -22.34
CA THR A 459 10.73 -1.33 -21.97
C THR A 459 9.88 -0.78 -23.11
N LEU A 460 8.59 -1.09 -23.11
CA LEU A 460 7.59 -0.34 -23.88
C LEU A 460 6.95 0.67 -22.93
N ASN A 461 7.06 1.95 -23.27
CA ASN A 461 6.59 3.04 -22.43
C ASN A 461 5.82 4.08 -23.24
N ALA A 462 4.70 4.53 -22.68
CA ALA A 462 3.84 5.57 -23.26
C ALA A 462 3.03 6.27 -22.15
N SER A 463 2.28 7.31 -22.53
CA SER A 463 1.48 8.08 -21.57
C SER A 463 0.38 7.26 -20.88
N ASN A 464 -0.17 6.25 -21.57
CA ASN A 464 -1.20 5.34 -21.06
C ASN A 464 -0.69 3.91 -21.05
N GLY A 465 -1.22 3.10 -20.14
CA GLY A 465 -0.92 1.68 -20.15
C GLY A 465 -1.62 0.93 -19.04
N TRP A 466 -1.53 -0.40 -19.12
CA TRP A 466 -2.02 -1.30 -18.10
C TRP A 466 -1.29 -2.63 -18.15
N TYR A 467 -1.26 -3.32 -17.02
CA TYR A 467 -0.83 -4.71 -16.99
C TYR A 467 -1.65 -5.53 -16.00
N ILE A 468 -1.63 -6.83 -16.20
CA ILE A 468 -2.08 -7.86 -15.25
C ILE A 468 -0.91 -8.79 -14.94
N ARG A 469 -0.81 -9.19 -13.67
CA ARG A 469 0.09 -10.23 -13.20
C ARG A 469 -0.70 -11.28 -12.46
N ASN A 470 -0.38 -12.54 -12.71
CA ASN A 470 -1.01 -13.67 -12.05
C ASN A 470 0.09 -14.58 -11.50
N ASP A 471 -0.02 -14.97 -10.25
CA ASP A 471 0.85 -15.95 -9.60
C ASP A 471 0.00 -17.04 -8.96
N LEU A 472 0.29 -18.28 -9.33
CA LEU A 472 -0.17 -19.47 -8.61
C LEU A 472 1.02 -20.04 -7.85
N ALA A 473 0.97 -20.00 -6.52
CA ALA A 473 2.04 -20.48 -5.66
C ALA A 473 1.58 -21.70 -4.86
N TRP A 474 2.41 -22.72 -4.85
CA TRP A 474 2.27 -23.91 -4.02
C TRP A 474 3.25 -23.80 -2.85
N ARG A 475 2.72 -23.82 -1.61
CA ARG A 475 3.56 -23.95 -0.42
C ARG A 475 4.06 -25.39 -0.33
N THR A 476 5.35 -25.56 -0.49
CA THR A 476 5.98 -26.89 -0.45
C THR A 476 5.96 -27.47 0.98
N PRO A 477 6.18 -28.78 1.15
CA PRO A 477 6.36 -29.36 2.48
C PRO A 477 7.57 -28.83 3.26
N LEU A 478 8.53 -28.19 2.57
CA LEU A 478 9.65 -27.53 3.22
C LEU A 478 9.16 -26.24 3.88
N PRO A 479 9.54 -25.98 5.14
CA PRO A 479 9.12 -24.77 5.84
C PRO A 479 9.44 -23.50 5.05
N GLU A 480 8.48 -22.58 5.00
CA GLU A 480 8.61 -21.24 4.42
C GLU A 480 9.03 -21.19 2.94
N GLN A 481 8.82 -22.29 2.18
CA GLN A 481 9.17 -22.39 0.77
C GLN A 481 7.94 -22.46 -0.11
N ALA A 482 7.91 -21.66 -1.19
CA ALA A 482 6.83 -21.69 -2.17
C ALA A 482 7.39 -21.72 -3.60
N LEU A 483 6.95 -22.72 -4.38
CA LEU A 483 7.14 -22.76 -5.83
C LEU A 483 5.99 -21.99 -6.49
N TYR A 484 6.29 -21.10 -7.43
CA TYR A 484 5.26 -20.34 -8.12
C TYR A 484 5.39 -20.35 -9.63
N LEU A 485 4.25 -20.24 -10.29
CA LEU A 485 4.09 -20.02 -11.72
C LEU A 485 3.43 -18.66 -11.92
N GLY A 486 4.05 -17.78 -12.72
CA GLY A 486 3.53 -16.47 -13.06
C GLY A 486 3.23 -16.33 -14.54
N MET A 487 2.13 -15.65 -14.89
CA MET A 487 1.75 -15.28 -16.26
C MET A 487 1.28 -13.83 -16.26
N ASP A 488 1.91 -13.04 -17.10
CA ASP A 488 1.70 -11.60 -17.13
C ASP A 488 1.40 -11.13 -18.56
N TYR A 489 0.58 -10.09 -18.66
CA TYR A 489 0.27 -9.39 -19.90
C TYR A 489 0.19 -7.88 -19.64
N GLY A 490 0.60 -7.08 -20.61
CA GLY A 490 0.47 -5.63 -20.52
C GLY A 490 0.46 -4.96 -21.89
N GLU A 491 -0.09 -3.75 -21.89
CA GLU A 491 -0.22 -2.93 -23.10
C GLU A 491 0.01 -1.46 -22.74
N VAL A 492 0.65 -0.74 -23.66
CA VAL A 492 0.87 0.71 -23.60
C VAL A 492 0.25 1.41 -24.79
N GLY A 493 -0.11 2.68 -24.64
CA GLY A 493 -0.76 3.46 -25.69
C GLY A 493 -0.82 4.96 -25.37
N GLY A 494 -1.52 5.72 -26.20
CA GLY A 494 -1.56 7.17 -26.09
C GLY A 494 -0.31 7.84 -26.65
N ALA A 495 -0.06 9.10 -26.25
CA ALA A 495 1.09 9.86 -26.73
C ALA A 495 2.40 9.13 -26.46
N GLY A 496 3.29 9.10 -27.44
CA GLY A 496 4.58 8.39 -27.44
C GLY A 496 4.51 6.95 -27.96
N SER A 497 3.30 6.33 -28.03
CA SER A 497 3.16 4.95 -28.52
C SER A 497 3.32 4.80 -30.02
N GLU A 498 3.22 5.86 -30.78
CA GLU A 498 3.39 5.92 -32.23
C GLU A 498 4.83 5.62 -32.69
N TYR A 499 5.80 5.83 -31.81
CA TYR A 499 7.24 5.59 -32.07
C TYR A 499 7.71 4.21 -31.60
N LEU A 500 6.82 3.41 -31.01
CA LEU A 500 7.15 2.08 -30.50
C LEU A 500 7.08 1.02 -31.60
N VAL A 501 7.93 -0.01 -31.48
CA VAL A 501 7.92 -1.19 -32.35
C VAL A 501 6.63 -2.03 -32.22
N GLY A 502 5.83 -1.75 -31.19
CA GLY A 502 4.55 -2.38 -30.88
C GLY A 502 4.10 -1.97 -29.48
N ARG A 503 2.95 -2.47 -29.01
CA ARG A 503 2.27 -1.92 -27.82
C ARG A 503 2.02 -2.93 -26.71
N HIS A 504 2.20 -4.23 -26.94
CA HIS A 504 1.87 -5.27 -25.95
C HIS A 504 3.01 -6.24 -25.73
N LEU A 505 3.08 -6.76 -24.52
CA LEU A 505 4.00 -7.80 -24.07
C LEU A 505 3.23 -8.85 -23.29
N ALA A 506 3.59 -10.13 -23.47
CA ALA A 506 3.16 -11.22 -22.62
C ALA A 506 4.35 -12.09 -22.25
N GLY A 507 4.44 -12.51 -21.01
CA GLY A 507 5.52 -13.36 -20.57
C GLY A 507 5.14 -14.20 -19.36
N GLY A 508 6.02 -15.12 -18.99
CA GLY A 508 5.80 -16.00 -17.87
C GLY A 508 7.08 -16.29 -17.12
N VAL A 509 6.92 -16.69 -15.88
CA VAL A 509 8.01 -17.05 -14.96
C VAL A 509 7.64 -18.28 -14.16
N VAL A 510 8.66 -19.07 -13.83
CA VAL A 510 8.62 -20.09 -12.77
C VAL A 510 9.68 -19.69 -11.74
N GLY A 511 9.33 -19.73 -10.47
CA GLY A 511 10.27 -19.32 -9.43
C GLY A 511 10.05 -20.04 -8.11
N LEU A 512 11.05 -19.93 -7.27
CA LEU A 512 11.05 -20.42 -5.90
C LEU A 512 11.33 -19.24 -4.99
N ARG A 513 10.47 -19.03 -4.00
CA ARG A 513 10.63 -17.99 -3.00
C ARG A 513 10.39 -18.52 -1.60
N GLY A 514 11.02 -17.91 -0.64
CA GLY A 514 10.87 -18.30 0.75
C GLY A 514 11.95 -17.71 1.63
N GLN A 515 12.13 -18.32 2.81
CA GLN A 515 13.17 -17.93 3.74
C GLN A 515 14.10 -19.13 4.00
N LEU A 516 15.41 -18.89 3.98
CA LEU A 516 16.43 -19.87 4.29
C LEU A 516 17.51 -19.22 5.15
N PHE A 517 17.79 -19.79 6.34
CA PHE A 517 18.74 -19.23 7.31
C PHE A 517 18.48 -17.75 7.63
N SER A 518 17.23 -17.38 7.86
CA SER A 518 16.77 -16.01 8.09
C SER A 518 17.10 -15.04 6.92
N THR A 519 17.27 -15.57 5.71
CA THR A 519 17.44 -14.80 4.49
C THR A 519 16.23 -15.03 3.60
N ASP A 520 15.49 -13.99 3.31
CA ASP A 520 14.42 -14.03 2.32
C ASP A 520 15.03 -14.10 0.92
N TYR A 521 14.48 -14.96 0.08
CA TYR A 521 14.93 -15.09 -1.29
C TYR A 521 13.77 -15.25 -2.27
N ASP A 522 13.97 -14.78 -3.47
CA ASP A 522 13.15 -15.03 -4.66
C ASP A 522 14.08 -15.28 -5.84
N VAL A 523 14.01 -16.47 -6.43
CA VAL A 523 14.76 -16.85 -7.63
C VAL A 523 13.80 -17.31 -8.69
N PHE A 524 13.97 -16.81 -9.91
CA PHE A 524 13.07 -17.15 -11.00
C PHE A 524 13.78 -17.29 -12.34
N ILE A 525 13.14 -18.04 -13.22
CA ILE A 525 13.43 -18.10 -14.64
C ILE A 525 12.17 -17.76 -15.42
N GLY A 526 12.31 -17.01 -16.50
CA GLY A 526 11.18 -16.57 -17.32
C GLY A 526 11.50 -16.48 -18.80
N ARG A 527 10.45 -16.36 -19.59
CA ARG A 527 10.57 -16.16 -21.04
C ARG A 527 9.43 -15.31 -21.58
N PRO A 528 9.67 -14.57 -22.69
CA PRO A 528 8.61 -13.93 -23.45
C PRO A 528 7.69 -14.98 -24.09
N PHE A 529 6.37 -14.77 -24.02
CA PHE A 529 5.37 -15.55 -24.76
C PHE A 529 4.93 -14.81 -26.02
N SER A 530 4.82 -13.47 -25.96
CA SER A 530 4.50 -12.61 -27.07
C SER A 530 5.22 -11.28 -26.94
N LYS A 531 5.85 -10.85 -28.02
CA LYS A 531 6.52 -9.56 -28.15
C LYS A 531 6.40 -9.03 -29.58
N PRO A 532 6.44 -7.70 -29.78
CA PRO A 532 6.48 -7.12 -31.14
C PRO A 532 7.73 -7.54 -31.92
N ALA A 533 7.62 -7.61 -33.23
CA ALA A 533 8.78 -7.77 -34.09
C ALA A 533 9.75 -6.58 -33.89
N GLY A 534 11.04 -6.87 -33.68
CA GLY A 534 12.06 -5.85 -33.39
C GLY A 534 12.17 -5.45 -31.93
N PHE A 535 11.34 -5.95 -31.01
CA PHE A 535 11.56 -5.77 -29.58
C PHE A 535 12.73 -6.65 -29.10
N MET A 536 13.84 -5.99 -28.76
CA MET A 536 15.09 -6.66 -28.37
C MET A 536 15.01 -7.06 -26.88
N THR A 537 15.08 -8.36 -26.62
CA THR A 537 15.16 -8.93 -25.27
C THR A 537 15.72 -10.36 -25.36
N SER A 538 16.24 -10.87 -24.26
CA SER A 538 16.71 -12.25 -24.16
C SER A 538 15.55 -13.25 -24.29
N ASP A 539 15.78 -14.40 -24.93
CA ASP A 539 14.75 -15.46 -25.05
C ASP A 539 14.43 -16.13 -23.73
N VAL A 540 15.39 -16.13 -22.81
CA VAL A 540 15.24 -16.60 -21.42
C VAL A 540 15.89 -15.59 -20.50
N THR A 541 15.19 -15.25 -19.45
CA THR A 541 15.67 -14.39 -18.38
C THR A 541 15.68 -15.15 -17.07
N ALA A 542 16.67 -14.88 -16.23
CA ALA A 542 16.72 -15.37 -14.87
C ALA A 542 17.00 -14.19 -13.94
N GLY A 543 16.47 -14.26 -12.74
CA GLY A 543 16.69 -13.23 -11.74
C GLY A 543 16.63 -13.75 -10.33
N PHE A 544 17.20 -12.98 -9.42
CA PHE A 544 17.15 -13.26 -8.00
C PHE A 544 17.01 -11.99 -7.17
N ASN A 545 16.53 -12.14 -5.95
CA ASN A 545 16.53 -11.15 -4.89
C ASN A 545 16.81 -11.87 -3.57
N LEU A 546 17.78 -11.38 -2.81
CA LEU A 546 18.14 -11.85 -1.49
C LEU A 546 18.03 -10.67 -0.52
N PHE A 547 17.39 -10.89 0.62
CA PHE A 547 17.29 -9.90 1.68
C PHE A 547 17.45 -10.57 3.03
N ARG A 548 18.24 -9.95 3.90
CA ARG A 548 18.41 -10.39 5.29
C ARG A 548 18.39 -9.20 6.24
N ASP A 549 17.58 -9.30 7.26
CA ASP A 549 17.46 -8.33 8.34
C ASP A 549 18.00 -8.94 9.65
N PHE A 550 18.77 -8.14 10.41
CA PHE A 550 19.44 -8.55 11.66
C PHE A 550 18.94 -7.74 12.85
#